data_239a57721e23a2cebbf712a853f9de12
#
_entry.id   239a57721e23a2cebbf712a853f9de12
#
_cell.length_a   1.000
_cell.length_b   1.000
_cell.length_c   1.000
_cell.angle_alpha   90.00
_cell.angle_beta   90.00
_cell.angle_gamma   90.00
#
_symmetry.space_group_name_H-M   'P 1'
#
loop_
_entity.id
_entity.type
_entity.pdbx_description
1 polymer ?
#
loop_
_entity_poly.entity_id
_entity_poly.type
_entity_poly.pdbx_seq_one_letter_code
_entity_poly.pdbx_strand_id
1 'polypeptide(L)'
;MEITEIVVYKLNMKMKYPFTTSFGTEQDRQFLLVEVKNKEGLSGWGECVTSEKPLYIEEFTDSSWIMLNKFLIPQVLNQHIEHPEELQSLFSMYKRNNLAKSAIDTAVWDLYAKSKGIPLAEALGGKKSTIEVGVSLGIEEDIQVLLQNIEEKTNEGYKRIKLKIKPEKDVAVIEKVREKFPTIPLMVDANSAYTLADVNILKELDQFNLMMIEQPLTAGDLIDHATLQKQLKTPICLDESIHSYEDARQAIELGSGKIINIKIGRVGGLTQAKKIHDLCQKESIPLWCGGMLESGVGRAHNIAITTLKNFTLPGDTAASSRYWEKDIIEPEVTVDNGILTVPTDPGIGYEVNYDDLMKHTIEHKTFN
;
A
#
# COMPACT_ATOMS: atom_id res chain seq x y z
N MET A 1 -3.43 -5.03 26.56
CA MET A 1 -4.63 -5.70 25.96
C MET A 1 -4.41 -7.20 26.03
N GLU A 2 -5.32 -7.96 26.61
CA GLU A 2 -5.27 -9.43 26.61
C GLU A 2 -6.03 -9.93 25.38
N ILE A 3 -5.35 -10.58 24.45
CA ILE A 3 -5.91 -11.08 23.20
C ILE A 3 -6.49 -12.47 23.44
N THR A 4 -7.80 -12.61 23.34
CA THR A 4 -8.52 -13.84 23.72
C THR A 4 -9.10 -14.60 22.53
N GLU A 5 -9.31 -13.95 21.40
CA GLU A 5 -9.81 -14.60 20.19
C GLU A 5 -9.19 -13.95 18.95
N ILE A 6 -8.86 -14.77 17.96
CA ILE A 6 -8.44 -14.32 16.64
C ILE A 6 -9.22 -15.09 15.59
N VAL A 7 -9.82 -14.38 14.63
CA VAL A 7 -10.52 -14.98 13.49
C VAL A 7 -9.81 -14.58 12.21
N VAL A 8 -9.54 -15.56 11.35
CA VAL A 8 -9.00 -15.33 10.01
C VAL A 8 -10.09 -15.66 9.00
N TYR A 9 -10.37 -14.72 8.14
CA TYR A 9 -11.32 -14.85 7.02
C TYR A 9 -10.56 -14.87 5.70
N LYS A 10 -10.85 -15.84 4.84
CA LYS A 10 -10.37 -15.88 3.46
C LYS A 10 -11.49 -15.38 2.56
N LEU A 11 -11.25 -14.27 1.88
CA LEU A 11 -12.24 -13.60 1.04
C LEU A 11 -11.94 -13.77 -0.44
N ASN A 12 -13.00 -13.69 -1.24
CA ASN A 12 -12.93 -13.48 -2.68
C ASN A 12 -13.89 -12.36 -3.08
N MET A 13 -13.33 -11.20 -3.44
CA MET A 13 -14.10 -10.03 -3.86
C MET A 13 -13.83 -9.72 -5.33
N LYS A 14 -14.89 -9.49 -6.09
CA LYS A 14 -14.79 -9.12 -7.50
C LYS A 14 -14.63 -7.62 -7.67
N MET A 15 -13.55 -7.20 -8.35
CA MET A 15 -13.35 -5.80 -8.71
C MET A 15 -14.30 -5.36 -9.81
N LYS A 16 -14.73 -4.09 -9.79
CA LYS A 16 -15.58 -3.48 -10.84
C LYS A 16 -14.96 -3.58 -12.22
N TYR A 17 -13.66 -3.31 -12.30
CA TYR A 17 -12.90 -3.33 -13.54
C TYR A 17 -11.63 -4.16 -13.36
N PRO A 18 -11.20 -4.89 -14.40
CA PRO A 18 -9.92 -5.57 -14.39
C PRO A 18 -8.78 -4.54 -14.15
N PHE A 19 -7.79 -4.93 -13.35
CA PHE A 19 -6.60 -4.12 -13.13
C PHE A 19 -5.39 -4.81 -13.76
N THR A 20 -4.86 -4.20 -14.83
CA THR A 20 -3.74 -4.74 -15.61
C THR A 20 -2.42 -4.08 -15.23
N THR A 21 -1.43 -4.90 -14.92
CA THR A 21 -0.05 -4.51 -14.61
C THR A 21 0.92 -5.19 -15.58
N SER A 22 2.23 -4.97 -15.41
CA SER A 22 3.26 -5.65 -16.21
C SER A 22 3.31 -7.17 -16.01
N PHE A 23 2.79 -7.68 -14.88
CA PHE A 23 2.82 -9.12 -14.53
C PHE A 23 1.47 -9.83 -14.64
N GLY A 24 0.39 -9.13 -15.02
CA GLY A 24 -0.90 -9.77 -15.25
C GLY A 24 -2.10 -8.89 -15.01
N THR A 25 -3.29 -9.48 -15.18
CA THR A 25 -4.58 -8.83 -14.93
C THR A 25 -5.28 -9.51 -13.76
N GLU A 26 -5.78 -8.73 -12.82
CA GLU A 26 -6.54 -9.18 -11.65
C GLU A 26 -7.95 -8.59 -11.68
N GLN A 27 -8.96 -9.41 -11.43
CA GLN A 27 -10.36 -9.01 -11.31
C GLN A 27 -11.04 -9.68 -10.12
N ASP A 28 -10.75 -10.95 -9.87
CA ASP A 28 -11.22 -11.67 -8.68
C ASP A 28 -10.09 -11.65 -7.64
N ARG A 29 -10.32 -10.92 -6.56
CA ARG A 29 -9.32 -10.63 -5.55
C ARG A 29 -9.46 -11.56 -4.37
N GLN A 30 -8.48 -12.48 -4.17
CA GLN A 30 -8.38 -13.28 -2.97
C GLN A 30 -7.40 -12.66 -1.97
N PHE A 31 -7.83 -12.49 -0.75
CA PHE A 31 -7.02 -11.95 0.35
C PHE A 31 -7.52 -12.46 1.70
N LEU A 32 -6.81 -12.12 2.79
CA LEU A 32 -7.22 -12.51 4.13
C LEU A 32 -7.52 -11.28 4.97
N LEU A 33 -8.55 -11.40 5.83
CA LEU A 33 -8.77 -10.48 6.93
C LEU A 33 -8.49 -11.18 8.26
N VAL A 34 -7.98 -10.42 9.21
CA VAL A 34 -7.74 -10.86 10.58
C VAL A 34 -8.53 -9.97 11.52
N GLU A 35 -9.40 -10.58 12.33
CA GLU A 35 -10.06 -9.95 13.45
C GLU A 35 -9.40 -10.40 14.74
N VAL A 36 -8.91 -9.46 15.54
CA VAL A 36 -8.30 -9.71 16.85
C VAL A 36 -9.23 -9.17 17.93
N LYS A 37 -9.64 -10.01 18.88
CA LYS A 37 -10.51 -9.60 19.98
C LYS A 37 -9.81 -9.66 21.33
N ASN A 38 -10.09 -8.67 22.15
CA ASN A 38 -9.60 -8.65 23.52
C ASN A 38 -10.68 -9.13 24.51
N LYS A 39 -10.27 -9.28 25.77
CA LYS A 39 -11.13 -9.72 26.87
C LYS A 39 -12.32 -8.78 27.12
N GLU A 40 -12.20 -7.52 26.78
CA GLU A 40 -13.25 -6.50 26.92
C GLU A 40 -14.28 -6.55 25.77
N GLY A 41 -14.09 -7.43 24.79
CA GLY A 41 -14.97 -7.62 23.63
C GLY A 41 -14.78 -6.61 22.50
N LEU A 42 -13.69 -5.82 22.52
CA LEU A 42 -13.33 -4.96 21.41
C LEU A 42 -12.66 -5.77 20.30
N SER A 43 -12.97 -5.45 19.05
CA SER A 43 -12.37 -6.04 17.84
C SER A 43 -11.47 -5.04 17.12
N GLY A 44 -10.26 -5.49 16.76
CA GLY A 44 -9.38 -4.82 15.84
C GLY A 44 -9.24 -5.59 14.52
N TRP A 45 -9.18 -4.90 13.40
CA TRP A 45 -9.17 -5.46 12.06
C TRP A 45 -7.88 -5.19 11.31
N GLY A 46 -7.39 -6.19 10.59
CA GLY A 46 -6.22 -6.07 9.72
C GLY A 46 -6.37 -6.86 8.44
N GLU A 47 -5.70 -6.43 7.39
CA GLU A 47 -5.75 -7.06 6.07
C GLU A 47 -4.40 -7.62 5.65
N CYS A 48 -4.40 -8.89 5.23
CA CYS A 48 -3.31 -9.52 4.53
C CYS A 48 -3.56 -9.36 3.03
N VAL A 49 -2.94 -8.37 2.43
CA VAL A 49 -3.21 -7.91 1.05
C VAL A 49 -2.58 -8.84 -0.01
N THR A 50 -2.76 -10.14 0.15
CA THR A 50 -2.26 -11.15 -0.80
C THR A 50 -3.04 -11.16 -2.10
N SER A 51 -2.50 -11.85 -3.10
CA SER A 51 -3.19 -12.32 -4.30
C SER A 51 -3.22 -13.85 -4.30
N GLU A 52 -4.06 -14.44 -5.16
CA GLU A 52 -4.11 -15.90 -5.31
C GLU A 52 -2.76 -16.50 -5.74
N LYS A 53 -1.99 -15.74 -6.53
CA LYS A 53 -0.71 -16.17 -7.12
C LYS A 53 0.45 -15.27 -6.68
N PRO A 54 1.67 -15.81 -6.52
CA PRO A 54 2.85 -15.03 -6.13
C PRO A 54 3.46 -14.28 -7.32
N LEU A 55 2.71 -13.31 -7.91
CA LEU A 55 3.14 -12.56 -9.09
C LEU A 55 3.80 -11.23 -8.72
N TYR A 56 3.36 -10.60 -7.63
CA TYR A 56 3.91 -9.32 -7.17
C TYR A 56 5.08 -9.52 -6.18
N ILE A 57 4.87 -10.40 -5.20
CA ILE A 57 5.89 -10.83 -4.22
C ILE A 57 5.76 -12.32 -3.99
N GLU A 58 6.66 -12.90 -3.19
CA GLU A 58 6.72 -14.35 -2.89
C GLU A 58 5.53 -14.87 -2.08
N GLU A 59 4.82 -14.01 -1.33
CA GLU A 59 3.66 -14.39 -0.54
C GLU A 59 2.38 -14.38 -1.40
N PHE A 60 1.52 -15.37 -1.14
CA PHE A 60 0.19 -15.49 -1.75
C PHE A 60 -0.81 -15.99 -0.71
N THR A 61 -2.09 -15.99 -1.04
CA THR A 61 -3.17 -16.20 -0.07
C THR A 61 -3.01 -17.49 0.73
N ASP A 62 -2.72 -18.63 0.08
CA ASP A 62 -2.58 -19.90 0.80
C ASP A 62 -1.31 -19.97 1.64
N SER A 63 -0.19 -19.40 1.19
CA SER A 63 1.04 -19.34 2.00
C SER A 63 0.83 -18.51 3.26
N SER A 64 0.17 -17.35 3.12
CA SER A 64 -0.12 -16.49 4.26
C SER A 64 -1.18 -17.07 5.18
N TRP A 65 -2.17 -17.81 4.66
CA TRP A 65 -3.12 -18.58 5.45
C TRP A 65 -2.41 -19.60 6.35
N ILE A 66 -1.46 -20.37 5.79
CA ILE A 66 -0.66 -21.33 6.56
C ILE A 66 0.20 -20.60 7.59
N MET A 67 0.85 -19.52 7.20
CA MET A 67 1.73 -18.74 8.07
C MET A 67 0.99 -18.15 9.27
N LEU A 68 -0.17 -17.56 9.04
CA LEU A 68 -1.06 -17.04 10.11
C LEU A 68 -1.48 -18.16 11.05
N ASN A 69 -2.09 -19.22 10.52
CA ASN A 69 -2.76 -20.24 11.31
C ASN A 69 -1.81 -21.12 12.12
N LYS A 70 -0.62 -21.42 11.57
CA LYS A 70 0.31 -22.38 12.21
C LYS A 70 1.42 -21.72 13.02
N PHE A 71 1.79 -20.48 12.68
CA PHE A 71 3.01 -19.87 13.22
C PHE A 71 2.78 -18.54 13.93
N LEU A 72 2.03 -17.60 13.34
CA LEU A 72 1.94 -16.25 13.89
C LEU A 72 0.85 -16.14 14.97
N ILE A 73 -0.35 -16.63 14.71
CA ILE A 73 -1.47 -16.57 15.67
C ILE A 73 -1.13 -17.25 17.00
N PRO A 74 -0.50 -18.45 17.03
CA PRO A 74 -0.13 -19.08 18.29
C PRO A 74 0.85 -18.27 19.15
N GLN A 75 1.57 -17.29 18.59
CA GLN A 75 2.48 -16.42 19.34
C GLN A 75 1.75 -15.22 19.98
N VAL A 76 0.55 -14.90 19.52
CA VAL A 76 -0.19 -13.69 19.92
C VAL A 76 -1.40 -14.02 20.78
N LEU A 77 -2.02 -15.19 20.54
CA LEU A 77 -3.20 -15.65 21.28
C LEU A 77 -2.86 -15.85 22.75
N ASN A 78 -3.72 -15.35 23.64
CA ASN A 78 -3.56 -15.37 25.10
C ASN A 78 -2.32 -14.59 25.60
N GLN A 79 -1.76 -13.70 24.77
CA GLN A 79 -0.70 -12.78 25.20
C GLN A 79 -1.30 -11.47 25.74
N HIS A 80 -0.61 -10.92 26.72
CA HIS A 80 -0.85 -9.55 27.15
C HIS A 80 0.08 -8.62 26.37
N ILE A 81 -0.47 -7.78 25.49
CA ILE A 81 0.27 -6.81 24.67
C ILE A 81 -0.05 -5.41 25.20
N GLU A 82 0.95 -4.71 25.67
CA GLU A 82 0.81 -3.31 26.11
C GLU A 82 0.81 -2.35 24.93
N HIS A 83 1.70 -2.57 23.96
CA HIS A 83 1.83 -1.76 22.76
C HIS A 83 2.05 -2.63 21.52
N PRO A 84 1.47 -2.30 20.35
CA PRO A 84 1.58 -3.12 19.13
C PRO A 84 3.02 -3.37 18.66
N GLU A 85 3.97 -2.47 18.97
CA GLU A 85 5.39 -2.64 18.62
C GLU A 85 6.02 -3.91 19.20
N GLU A 86 5.44 -4.50 20.26
CA GLU A 86 5.94 -5.75 20.87
C GLU A 86 5.82 -6.94 19.92
N LEU A 87 4.88 -6.90 18.96
CA LEU A 87 4.72 -7.94 17.95
C LEU A 87 6.00 -8.20 17.15
N GLN A 88 6.85 -7.18 16.99
CA GLN A 88 8.13 -7.36 16.29
C GLN A 88 9.05 -8.35 16.99
N SER A 89 9.07 -8.32 18.31
CA SER A 89 9.86 -9.29 19.09
C SER A 89 9.28 -10.70 18.96
N LEU A 90 7.95 -10.83 19.05
CA LEU A 90 7.26 -12.12 18.90
C LEU A 90 7.48 -12.75 17.50
N PHE A 91 7.55 -11.91 16.47
CA PHE A 91 7.72 -12.39 15.09
C PHE A 91 9.17 -12.41 14.60
N SER A 92 10.14 -12.04 15.42
CA SER A 92 11.55 -11.87 15.03
C SER A 92 12.21 -13.15 14.50
N MET A 93 11.80 -14.32 15.00
CA MET A 93 12.32 -15.61 14.55
C MET A 93 11.82 -16.01 13.15
N TYR A 94 10.66 -15.51 12.72
CA TYR A 94 10.08 -15.85 11.42
C TYR A 94 10.64 -14.90 10.35
N LYS A 95 11.25 -15.49 9.32
CA LYS A 95 11.86 -14.71 8.22
C LYS A 95 10.80 -14.36 7.16
N ARG A 96 10.91 -13.18 6.56
CA ARG A 96 9.97 -12.71 5.53
C ARG A 96 8.50 -12.83 6.00
N ASN A 97 7.59 -13.24 5.15
CA ASN A 97 6.15 -13.37 5.44
C ASN A 97 5.55 -12.05 5.98
N ASN A 98 5.90 -10.96 5.32
CA ASN A 98 5.56 -9.62 5.75
C ASN A 98 4.06 -9.32 5.63
N LEU A 99 3.38 -9.85 4.59
CA LEU A 99 1.93 -9.67 4.43
C LEU A 99 1.17 -10.34 5.57
N ALA A 100 1.55 -11.57 5.92
CA ALA A 100 0.94 -12.28 7.03
C ALA A 100 1.20 -11.56 8.38
N LYS A 101 2.42 -11.07 8.62
CA LYS A 101 2.75 -10.28 9.82
C LYS A 101 1.98 -8.98 9.88
N SER A 102 1.87 -8.30 8.74
CA SER A 102 1.15 -7.04 8.61
C SER A 102 -0.31 -7.18 9.02
N ALA A 103 -0.97 -8.28 8.64
CA ALA A 103 -2.37 -8.50 8.98
C ALA A 103 -2.61 -8.52 10.50
N ILE A 104 -1.73 -9.15 11.27
CA ILE A 104 -1.82 -9.15 12.73
C ILE A 104 -1.39 -7.80 13.31
N ASP A 105 -0.28 -7.24 12.82
CA ASP A 105 0.22 -5.94 13.29
C ASP A 105 -0.84 -4.84 13.14
N THR A 106 -1.48 -4.75 11.97
CA THR A 106 -2.51 -3.75 11.70
C THR A 106 -3.77 -3.99 12.53
N ALA A 107 -4.19 -5.25 12.72
CA ALA A 107 -5.33 -5.58 13.57
C ALA A 107 -5.08 -5.21 15.04
N VAL A 108 -3.88 -5.45 15.54
CA VAL A 108 -3.51 -5.10 16.92
C VAL A 108 -3.37 -3.59 17.10
N TRP A 109 -2.90 -2.85 16.08
CA TRP A 109 -2.90 -1.39 16.10
C TRP A 109 -4.31 -0.80 16.13
N ASP A 110 -5.24 -1.35 15.35
CA ASP A 110 -6.66 -0.94 15.39
C ASP A 110 -7.28 -1.21 16.76
N LEU A 111 -7.07 -2.42 17.30
CA LEU A 111 -7.52 -2.79 18.64
C LEU A 111 -6.93 -1.88 19.72
N TYR A 112 -5.64 -1.56 19.63
CA TYR A 112 -4.97 -0.64 20.55
C TYR A 112 -5.61 0.75 20.54
N ALA A 113 -5.80 1.32 19.35
CA ALA A 113 -6.39 2.64 19.18
C ALA A 113 -7.85 2.65 19.75
N LYS A 114 -8.66 1.63 19.46
CA LYS A 114 -10.00 1.44 20.04
C LYS A 114 -9.96 1.33 21.56
N SER A 115 -9.01 0.57 22.12
CA SER A 115 -8.88 0.43 23.59
C SER A 115 -8.50 1.74 24.30
N LYS A 116 -7.87 2.66 23.57
CA LYS A 116 -7.55 4.01 24.06
C LYS A 116 -8.65 5.04 23.76
N GLY A 117 -9.66 4.68 22.97
CA GLY A 117 -10.72 5.58 22.54
C GLY A 117 -10.24 6.69 21.60
N ILE A 118 -9.19 6.45 20.82
CA ILE A 118 -8.58 7.43 19.90
C ILE A 118 -8.55 6.90 18.46
N PRO A 119 -8.54 7.79 17.45
CA PRO A 119 -8.33 7.37 16.06
C PRO A 119 -6.97 6.71 15.86
N LEU A 120 -6.88 5.74 14.93
CA LEU A 120 -5.61 5.09 14.58
C LEU A 120 -4.56 6.09 14.09
N ALA A 121 -4.96 7.12 13.35
CA ALA A 121 -4.08 8.19 12.91
C ALA A 121 -3.37 8.87 14.11
N GLU A 122 -4.12 9.17 15.18
CA GLU A 122 -3.58 9.76 16.42
C GLU A 122 -2.67 8.77 17.15
N ALA A 123 -3.07 7.49 17.25
CA ALA A 123 -2.26 6.45 17.88
C ALA A 123 -0.87 6.29 17.20
N LEU A 124 -0.80 6.50 15.89
CA LEU A 124 0.46 6.49 15.12
C LEU A 124 1.26 7.80 15.26
N GLY A 125 0.65 8.86 15.78
CA GLY A 125 1.26 10.20 15.88
C GLY A 125 0.98 11.10 14.68
N GLY A 126 0.03 10.73 13.82
CA GLY A 126 -0.44 11.53 12.69
C GLY A 126 -1.22 12.77 13.15
N LYS A 127 -1.17 13.83 12.35
CA LYS A 127 -1.79 15.14 12.69
C LYS A 127 -2.60 15.76 11.55
N LYS A 128 -2.60 15.13 10.38
CA LYS A 128 -3.38 15.64 9.25
C LYS A 128 -4.84 15.25 9.40
N SER A 129 -5.75 16.20 9.20
CA SER A 129 -7.19 15.96 9.14
C SER A 129 -7.68 15.59 7.72
N THR A 130 -6.84 15.87 6.71
CA THR A 130 -7.08 15.51 5.31
C THR A 130 -5.80 15.03 4.67
N ILE A 131 -5.92 14.20 3.64
CA ILE A 131 -4.79 13.72 2.83
C ILE A 131 -5.10 13.92 1.34
N GLU A 132 -4.06 14.20 0.57
CA GLU A 132 -4.13 14.27 -0.89
C GLU A 132 -4.05 12.88 -1.49
N VAL A 133 -4.86 12.64 -2.53
CA VAL A 133 -4.98 11.33 -3.17
C VAL A 133 -4.55 11.43 -4.64
N GLY A 134 -3.71 10.50 -5.03
CA GLY A 134 -3.37 10.21 -6.41
C GLY A 134 -4.19 9.03 -6.97
N VAL A 135 -4.10 8.84 -8.26
CA VAL A 135 -4.71 7.71 -8.94
C VAL A 135 -3.72 7.00 -9.86
N SER A 136 -3.81 5.68 -9.89
CA SER A 136 -3.05 4.82 -10.80
C SER A 136 -3.93 4.37 -11.96
N LEU A 137 -3.42 4.54 -13.18
CA LEU A 137 -4.01 4.03 -14.41
C LEU A 137 -3.17 2.85 -14.91
N GLY A 138 -3.84 1.76 -15.27
CA GLY A 138 -3.20 0.60 -15.87
C GLY A 138 -2.66 0.88 -17.27
N ILE A 139 -2.00 -0.11 -17.86
CA ILE A 139 -1.55 -0.03 -19.25
C ILE A 139 -2.79 -0.01 -20.15
N GLU A 140 -2.87 0.99 -21.01
CA GLU A 140 -3.92 1.15 -22.00
C GLU A 140 -3.32 1.04 -23.41
N GLU A 141 -3.93 0.25 -24.27
CA GLU A 141 -3.43 0.05 -25.63
C GLU A 141 -3.81 1.22 -26.55
N ASP A 142 -5.00 1.80 -26.34
CA ASP A 142 -5.47 2.96 -27.10
C ASP A 142 -5.12 4.27 -26.38
N ILE A 143 -4.28 5.06 -27.03
CA ILE A 143 -3.86 6.36 -26.49
C ILE A 143 -5.03 7.32 -26.27
N GLN A 144 -6.08 7.26 -27.09
CA GLN A 144 -7.24 8.16 -26.93
C GLN A 144 -8.02 7.80 -25.66
N VAL A 145 -8.17 6.51 -25.37
CA VAL A 145 -8.78 6.03 -24.13
C VAL A 145 -7.93 6.43 -22.92
N LEU A 146 -6.60 6.30 -23.00
CA LEU A 146 -5.70 6.77 -21.94
C LEU A 146 -5.87 8.27 -21.67
N LEU A 147 -5.86 9.09 -22.72
CA LEU A 147 -6.00 10.54 -22.60
C LEU A 147 -7.37 10.93 -22.02
N GLN A 148 -8.43 10.22 -22.39
CA GLN A 148 -9.76 10.43 -21.81
C GLN A 148 -9.77 10.06 -20.32
N ASN A 149 -9.22 8.91 -19.93
CA ASN A 149 -9.12 8.50 -18.55
C ASN A 149 -8.32 9.51 -17.70
N ILE A 150 -7.23 10.05 -18.23
CA ILE A 150 -6.43 11.09 -17.55
C ILE A 150 -7.29 12.35 -17.35
N GLU A 151 -8.03 12.78 -18.37
CA GLU A 151 -8.90 13.97 -18.31
C GLU A 151 -9.99 13.79 -17.24
N GLU A 152 -10.67 12.64 -17.21
CA GLU A 152 -11.67 12.31 -16.19
C GLU A 152 -11.08 12.40 -14.79
N LYS A 153 -9.93 11.74 -14.55
CA LYS A 153 -9.29 11.74 -13.22
C LYS A 153 -8.74 13.11 -12.83
N THR A 154 -8.29 13.91 -13.79
CA THR A 154 -7.89 15.31 -13.54
C THR A 154 -9.11 16.14 -13.15
N ASN A 155 -10.26 15.96 -13.82
CA ASN A 155 -11.51 16.65 -13.51
C ASN A 155 -12.12 16.20 -12.17
N GLU A 156 -11.91 14.95 -11.74
CA GLU A 156 -12.23 14.45 -10.39
C GLU A 156 -11.31 15.07 -9.32
N GLY A 157 -10.28 15.82 -9.72
CA GLY A 157 -9.40 16.58 -8.85
C GLY A 157 -8.26 15.78 -8.22
N TYR A 158 -7.96 14.57 -8.69
CA TYR A 158 -6.82 13.78 -8.20
C TYR A 158 -5.51 14.56 -8.28
N LYS A 159 -4.71 14.51 -7.22
CA LYS A 159 -3.52 15.35 -7.04
C LYS A 159 -2.25 14.79 -7.69
N ARG A 160 -2.30 13.56 -8.19
CA ARG A 160 -1.24 12.89 -8.92
C ARG A 160 -1.83 11.83 -9.85
N ILE A 161 -1.35 11.78 -11.09
CA ILE A 161 -1.66 10.71 -12.05
C ILE A 161 -0.43 9.81 -12.17
N LYS A 162 -0.60 8.49 -11.98
CA LYS A 162 0.42 7.47 -12.19
C LYS A 162 0.09 6.64 -13.42
N LEU A 163 1.04 6.55 -14.35
CA LEU A 163 0.94 5.71 -15.55
C LEU A 163 1.92 4.55 -15.48
N LYS A 164 1.46 3.38 -15.85
CA LYS A 164 2.33 2.22 -16.02
C LYS A 164 3.10 2.33 -17.33
N ILE A 165 4.41 2.09 -17.27
CA ILE A 165 5.29 2.05 -18.44
C ILE A 165 5.98 0.69 -18.56
N LYS A 166 6.41 0.37 -19.75
CA LYS A 166 7.28 -0.77 -20.08
C LYS A 166 8.04 -0.44 -21.36
N PRO A 167 9.15 -1.14 -21.67
CA PRO A 167 9.82 -0.99 -22.95
C PRO A 167 8.83 -0.98 -24.12
N GLU A 168 9.06 -0.10 -25.09
CA GLU A 168 8.20 0.18 -26.26
C GLU A 168 6.89 0.93 -25.98
N LYS A 169 6.49 1.10 -24.69
CA LYS A 169 5.31 1.87 -24.27
C LYS A 169 5.67 2.81 -23.13
N ASP A 170 6.53 3.76 -23.43
CA ASP A 170 7.13 4.70 -22.48
C ASP A 170 7.23 6.12 -23.05
N VAL A 171 8.37 6.51 -23.63
CA VAL A 171 8.64 7.89 -24.06
C VAL A 171 7.56 8.44 -24.97
N ALA A 172 7.15 7.71 -26.02
CA ALA A 172 6.17 8.18 -26.99
C ALA A 172 4.75 8.34 -26.36
N VAL A 173 4.41 7.52 -25.39
CA VAL A 173 3.14 7.65 -24.65
C VAL A 173 3.17 8.89 -23.76
N ILE A 174 4.28 9.09 -23.01
CA ILE A 174 4.43 10.24 -22.12
C ILE A 174 4.48 11.55 -22.89
N GLU A 175 5.13 11.57 -24.04
CA GLU A 175 5.14 12.72 -24.96
C GLU A 175 3.70 13.16 -25.31
N LYS A 176 2.87 12.23 -25.81
CA LYS A 176 1.46 12.52 -26.13
C LYS A 176 0.66 12.98 -24.93
N VAL A 177 0.92 12.42 -23.75
CA VAL A 177 0.25 12.86 -22.52
C VAL A 177 0.67 14.29 -22.19
N ARG A 178 1.96 14.65 -22.29
CA ARG A 178 2.44 16.00 -22.02
C ARG A 178 2.01 17.03 -23.06
N GLU A 179 1.83 16.63 -24.32
CA GLU A 179 1.24 17.48 -25.35
C GLU A 179 -0.17 17.93 -24.97
N LYS A 180 -1.02 17.02 -24.48
CA LYS A 180 -2.40 17.34 -24.08
C LYS A 180 -2.46 17.95 -22.67
N PHE A 181 -1.62 17.50 -21.74
CA PHE A 181 -1.62 17.88 -20.32
C PHE A 181 -0.23 18.38 -19.88
N PRO A 182 0.16 19.61 -20.22
CA PRO A 182 1.54 20.09 -19.97
C PRO A 182 1.93 20.15 -18.49
N THR A 183 0.96 20.36 -17.58
CA THR A 183 1.23 20.74 -16.18
C THR A 183 0.69 19.78 -15.13
N ILE A 184 -0.04 18.71 -15.53
CA ILE A 184 -0.57 17.78 -14.52
C ILE A 184 0.57 17.13 -13.71
N PRO A 185 0.37 16.90 -12.39
CA PRO A 185 1.30 16.11 -11.60
C PRO A 185 1.33 14.66 -12.09
N LEU A 186 2.37 14.31 -12.84
CA LEU A 186 2.51 13.01 -13.53
C LEU A 186 3.71 12.26 -13.00
N MET A 187 3.54 10.98 -12.74
CA MET A 187 4.62 10.02 -12.50
C MET A 187 4.44 8.78 -13.34
N VAL A 188 5.51 8.02 -13.49
CA VAL A 188 5.49 6.73 -14.19
C VAL A 188 5.96 5.62 -13.27
N ASP A 189 5.43 4.41 -13.49
CA ASP A 189 5.75 3.22 -12.73
C ASP A 189 6.11 2.09 -13.70
N ALA A 190 7.32 1.61 -13.57
CA ALA A 190 7.91 0.60 -14.44
C ALA A 190 7.73 -0.84 -13.92
N ASN A 191 7.40 -1.03 -12.64
CA ASN A 191 7.30 -2.34 -12.00
C ASN A 191 8.44 -3.29 -12.41
N SER A 192 9.69 -2.82 -12.29
CA SER A 192 10.92 -3.57 -12.59
C SER A 192 11.11 -4.00 -14.06
N ALA A 193 10.48 -3.30 -15.01
CA ALA A 193 10.50 -3.73 -16.43
C ALA A 193 11.79 -3.39 -17.19
N TYR A 194 12.70 -2.62 -16.61
CA TYR A 194 13.94 -2.16 -17.27
C TYR A 194 15.19 -2.74 -16.62
N THR A 195 16.30 -2.54 -17.31
CA THR A 195 17.67 -2.86 -16.86
C THR A 195 18.58 -1.64 -17.02
N LEU A 196 19.82 -1.68 -16.54
CA LEU A 196 20.81 -0.61 -16.81
C LEU A 196 21.13 -0.45 -18.30
N ALA A 197 20.89 -1.45 -19.14
CA ALA A 197 21.05 -1.31 -20.58
C ALA A 197 20.07 -0.30 -21.19
N ASP A 198 18.94 -0.07 -20.53
CA ASP A 198 17.88 0.84 -20.98
C ASP A 198 18.06 2.28 -20.48
N VAL A 199 19.23 2.60 -19.87
CA VAL A 199 19.50 3.92 -19.28
C VAL A 199 19.25 5.08 -20.23
N ASN A 200 19.50 4.92 -21.54
CA ASN A 200 19.29 5.98 -22.52
C ASN A 200 17.80 6.28 -22.71
N ILE A 201 16.95 5.26 -22.74
CA ILE A 201 15.49 5.42 -22.82
C ILE A 201 14.96 6.11 -21.54
N LEU A 202 15.43 5.66 -20.36
CA LEU A 202 15.03 6.26 -19.09
C LEU A 202 15.48 7.72 -18.97
N LYS A 203 16.64 8.10 -19.57
CA LYS A 203 17.08 9.51 -19.65
C LYS A 203 16.18 10.38 -20.52
N GLU A 204 15.55 9.82 -21.56
CA GLU A 204 14.61 10.57 -22.37
C GLU A 204 13.38 11.01 -21.58
N LEU A 205 13.03 10.29 -20.51
CA LEU A 205 11.93 10.67 -19.61
C LEU A 205 12.23 11.95 -18.82
N ASP A 206 13.48 12.33 -18.61
CA ASP A 206 13.87 13.55 -17.87
C ASP A 206 13.32 14.86 -18.50
N GLN A 207 12.99 14.86 -19.79
CA GLN A 207 12.43 16.03 -20.49
C GLN A 207 10.98 16.31 -20.13
N PHE A 208 10.25 15.32 -19.58
CA PHE A 208 8.81 15.43 -19.36
C PHE A 208 8.41 15.95 -17.99
N ASN A 209 9.34 16.42 -17.17
CA ASN A 209 9.10 16.96 -15.84
C ASN A 209 8.19 16.02 -14.99
N LEU A 210 8.57 14.76 -14.91
CA LEU A 210 7.88 13.77 -14.08
C LEU A 210 8.19 14.00 -12.61
N MET A 211 7.22 13.74 -11.74
CA MET A 211 7.43 13.76 -10.28
C MET A 211 8.45 12.71 -9.86
N MET A 212 8.38 11.53 -10.47
CA MET A 212 9.27 10.39 -10.22
C MET A 212 9.12 9.31 -11.28
N ILE A 213 10.13 8.43 -11.35
CA ILE A 213 10.10 7.13 -12.01
C ILE A 213 10.10 6.07 -10.92
N GLU A 214 9.00 5.32 -10.78
CA GLU A 214 8.85 4.29 -9.75
C GLU A 214 9.41 2.96 -10.24
N GLN A 215 10.24 2.33 -9.41
CA GLN A 215 10.85 1.00 -9.54
C GLN A 215 11.26 0.64 -10.98
N PRO A 216 12.22 1.36 -11.58
CA PRO A 216 12.64 1.06 -12.95
C PRO A 216 13.33 -0.29 -13.09
N LEU A 217 14.16 -0.71 -12.12
CA LEU A 217 14.96 -1.92 -12.18
C LEU A 217 14.45 -3.02 -11.25
N THR A 218 15.12 -4.17 -11.27
CA THR A 218 14.76 -5.37 -10.48
C THR A 218 14.60 -5.06 -8.99
N ALA A 219 13.58 -5.66 -8.37
CA ALA A 219 13.18 -5.41 -6.98
C ALA A 219 14.28 -5.63 -5.93
N GLY A 220 15.18 -6.60 -6.14
CA GLY A 220 16.27 -6.89 -5.20
C GLY A 220 17.52 -6.03 -5.37
N ASP A 221 17.54 -5.09 -6.33
CA ASP A 221 18.73 -4.37 -6.74
C ASP A 221 18.73 -2.92 -6.26
N LEU A 222 19.52 -2.62 -5.25
CA LEU A 222 19.76 -1.26 -4.78
C LEU A 222 20.99 -0.63 -5.45
N ILE A 223 21.96 -1.42 -5.93
CA ILE A 223 23.23 -0.94 -6.45
C ILE A 223 23.04 -0.32 -7.83
N ASP A 224 22.36 -1.01 -8.72
CA ASP A 224 22.11 -0.50 -10.07
C ASP A 224 21.12 0.66 -10.06
N HIS A 225 20.14 0.66 -9.14
CA HIS A 225 19.30 1.84 -8.89
C HIS A 225 20.14 3.06 -8.49
N ALA A 226 21.15 2.92 -7.61
CA ALA A 226 22.05 4.00 -7.25
C ALA A 226 22.89 4.49 -8.45
N THR A 227 23.31 3.57 -9.31
CA THR A 227 24.02 3.88 -10.53
C THR A 227 23.13 4.63 -11.52
N LEU A 228 21.88 4.20 -11.66
CA LEU A 228 20.88 4.84 -12.52
C LEU A 228 20.50 6.23 -12.00
N GLN A 229 20.22 6.39 -10.68
CA GLN A 229 19.83 7.68 -10.11
C GLN A 229 20.89 8.77 -10.33
N LYS A 230 22.16 8.43 -10.33
CA LYS A 230 23.25 9.39 -10.64
C LYS A 230 23.20 9.90 -12.07
N GLN A 231 22.51 9.21 -12.97
CA GLN A 231 22.42 9.55 -14.38
C GLN A 231 21.08 10.21 -14.76
N LEU A 232 20.08 10.18 -13.87
CA LEU A 232 18.76 10.77 -14.07
C LEU A 232 18.59 12.05 -13.25
N LYS A 233 17.93 13.05 -13.84
CA LYS A 233 17.44 14.24 -13.10
C LYS A 233 16.18 13.90 -12.33
N THR A 234 15.26 13.17 -12.96
CA THR A 234 14.01 12.71 -12.36
C THR A 234 14.29 11.82 -11.16
N PRO A 235 13.67 12.05 -10.01
CA PRO A 235 13.81 11.17 -8.85
C PRO A 235 13.37 9.74 -9.16
N ILE A 236 14.18 8.76 -8.77
CA ILE A 236 13.73 7.37 -8.68
C ILE A 236 12.97 7.21 -7.37
N CYS A 237 11.81 6.58 -7.45
CA CYS A 237 11.04 6.11 -6.31
C CYS A 237 11.20 4.60 -6.17
N LEU A 238 11.59 4.13 -4.99
CA LEU A 238 11.70 2.70 -4.72
C LEU A 238 10.38 2.18 -4.13
N ASP A 239 9.84 1.12 -4.73
CA ASP A 239 8.65 0.38 -4.32
C ASP A 239 9.02 -1.05 -3.93
N GLU A 240 9.10 -1.96 -4.88
CA GLU A 240 9.36 -3.38 -4.67
C GLU A 240 10.72 -3.68 -4.03
N SER A 241 11.65 -2.74 -4.05
CA SER A 241 12.96 -2.87 -3.38
C SER A 241 12.89 -2.70 -1.86
N ILE A 242 11.80 -2.19 -1.31
CA ILE A 242 11.70 -1.84 0.12
C ILE A 242 10.76 -2.80 0.85
N HIS A 243 11.33 -3.81 1.51
CA HIS A 243 10.60 -4.80 2.31
C HIS A 243 10.83 -4.64 3.82
N SER A 244 11.79 -3.79 4.21
CA SER A 244 12.18 -3.65 5.62
C SER A 244 12.80 -2.27 5.89
N TYR A 245 12.96 -1.95 7.18
CA TYR A 245 13.73 -0.80 7.63
C TYR A 245 15.18 -0.85 7.09
N GLU A 246 15.81 -2.03 7.07
CA GLU A 246 17.19 -2.17 6.59
C GLU A 246 17.31 -1.91 5.08
N ASP A 247 16.33 -2.33 4.27
CA ASP A 247 16.32 -2.01 2.85
C ASP A 247 16.23 -0.50 2.63
N ALA A 248 15.35 0.18 3.36
CA ALA A 248 15.22 1.64 3.29
C ALA A 248 16.52 2.34 3.69
N ARG A 249 17.15 1.91 4.81
CA ARG A 249 18.43 2.45 5.27
C ARG A 249 19.53 2.27 4.22
N GLN A 250 19.67 1.06 3.68
CA GLN A 250 20.67 0.77 2.65
C GLN A 250 20.43 1.56 1.36
N ALA A 251 19.15 1.67 0.94
CA ALA A 251 18.78 2.45 -0.24
C ALA A 251 19.17 3.93 -0.10
N ILE A 252 18.94 4.51 1.08
CA ILE A 252 19.31 5.89 1.40
C ILE A 252 20.84 6.06 1.39
N GLU A 253 21.57 5.18 2.08
CA GLU A 253 23.03 5.22 2.13
C GLU A 253 23.70 5.10 0.75
N LEU A 254 23.16 4.25 -0.10
CA LEU A 254 23.66 4.06 -1.47
C LEU A 254 23.22 5.18 -2.43
N GLY A 255 22.15 5.90 -2.10
CA GLY A 255 21.51 6.86 -3.00
C GLY A 255 20.74 6.19 -4.13
N SER A 256 20.11 5.06 -3.86
CA SER A 256 19.38 4.24 -4.84
C SER A 256 18.11 4.89 -5.36
N GLY A 257 17.57 5.84 -4.64
CA GLY A 257 16.41 6.65 -5.01
C GLY A 257 16.31 7.88 -4.13
N LYS A 258 15.45 8.79 -4.53
CA LYS A 258 15.17 10.04 -3.78
C LYS A 258 13.79 10.07 -3.15
N ILE A 259 12.98 9.05 -3.39
CA ILE A 259 11.61 8.89 -2.89
C ILE A 259 11.41 7.42 -2.52
N ILE A 260 10.64 7.14 -1.49
CA ILE A 260 10.25 5.78 -1.12
C ILE A 260 8.72 5.69 -1.10
N ASN A 261 8.21 4.65 -1.76
CA ASN A 261 6.83 4.20 -1.67
C ASN A 261 6.71 3.19 -0.53
N ILE A 262 5.93 3.51 0.50
CA ILE A 262 5.61 2.57 1.58
C ILE A 262 4.29 1.86 1.24
N LYS A 263 4.33 0.53 1.25
CA LYS A 263 3.15 -0.32 1.27
C LYS A 263 3.16 -1.10 2.58
N ILE A 264 2.17 -0.85 3.45
CA ILE A 264 2.11 -1.37 4.81
C ILE A 264 2.30 -2.89 4.83
N GLY A 265 1.58 -3.61 3.95
CA GLY A 265 1.68 -5.06 3.84
C GLY A 265 3.09 -5.53 3.52
N ARG A 266 3.71 -4.95 2.49
CA ARG A 266 5.03 -5.34 2.01
C ARG A 266 6.13 -5.16 3.05
N VAL A 267 6.05 -4.13 3.87
CA VAL A 267 7.06 -3.85 4.89
C VAL A 267 6.80 -4.55 6.23
N GLY A 268 5.68 -5.27 6.38
CA GLY A 268 5.39 -6.07 7.57
C GLY A 268 4.56 -5.37 8.66
N GLY A 269 3.76 -4.38 8.30
CA GLY A 269 2.78 -3.72 9.17
C GLY A 269 3.06 -2.26 9.44
N LEU A 270 2.16 -1.63 10.21
CA LEU A 270 2.23 -0.22 10.59
C LEU A 270 3.47 0.09 11.43
N THR A 271 3.85 -0.83 12.30
CA THR A 271 5.04 -0.69 13.15
C THR A 271 6.31 -0.52 12.31
N GLN A 272 6.50 -1.33 11.28
CA GLN A 272 7.63 -1.20 10.37
C GLN A 272 7.51 0.02 9.47
N ALA A 273 6.31 0.27 8.93
CA ALA A 273 6.04 1.44 8.09
C ALA A 273 6.38 2.75 8.84
N LYS A 274 6.01 2.85 10.12
CA LYS A 274 6.34 4.00 10.97
C LYS A 274 7.85 4.15 11.18
N LYS A 275 8.58 3.07 11.43
CA LYS A 275 10.04 3.12 11.57
C LYS A 275 10.74 3.59 10.28
N ILE A 276 10.26 3.13 9.12
CA ILE A 276 10.77 3.60 7.82
C ILE A 276 10.43 5.09 7.64
N HIS A 277 9.20 5.51 8.00
CA HIS A 277 8.82 6.92 7.97
C HIS A 277 9.76 7.79 8.81
N ASP A 278 10.04 7.39 10.05
CA ASP A 278 10.87 8.18 10.97
C ASP A 278 12.31 8.28 10.45
N LEU A 279 12.86 7.21 9.88
CA LEU A 279 14.14 7.23 9.18
C LEU A 279 14.14 8.21 8.00
N CYS A 280 13.17 8.06 7.10
CA CYS A 280 13.07 8.91 5.91
C CYS A 280 12.85 10.39 6.26
N GLN A 281 12.11 10.68 7.33
CA GLN A 281 11.93 12.04 7.83
C GLN A 281 13.26 12.62 8.31
N LYS A 282 14.06 11.84 9.04
CA LYS A 282 15.40 12.26 9.52
C LYS A 282 16.34 12.54 8.34
N GLU A 283 16.30 11.71 7.32
CA GLU A 283 17.18 11.82 6.15
C GLU A 283 16.58 12.70 5.01
N SER A 284 15.43 13.34 5.26
CA SER A 284 14.73 14.22 4.30
C SER A 284 14.36 13.53 2.98
N ILE A 285 14.02 12.26 3.03
CA ILE A 285 13.51 11.48 1.89
C ILE A 285 11.98 11.52 1.91
N PRO A 286 11.32 12.15 0.93
CA PRO A 286 9.86 12.21 0.87
C PRO A 286 9.24 10.83 0.67
N LEU A 287 8.04 10.65 1.24
CA LEU A 287 7.28 9.41 1.21
C LEU A 287 5.90 9.61 0.59
N TRP A 288 5.37 8.51 0.09
CA TRP A 288 3.95 8.33 -0.19
C TRP A 288 3.53 6.89 0.11
N CYS A 289 2.23 6.66 0.26
CA CYS A 289 1.67 5.34 0.54
C CYS A 289 1.06 4.77 -0.74
N GLY A 290 1.65 3.68 -1.23
CA GLY A 290 1.13 2.92 -2.36
C GLY A 290 0.01 1.98 -1.97
N GLY A 291 -0.89 1.69 -2.92
CA GLY A 291 -1.98 0.74 -2.76
C GLY A 291 -1.62 -0.66 -3.26
N MET A 292 -2.31 -1.64 -2.70
CA MET A 292 -2.23 -3.06 -3.09
C MET A 292 -3.63 -3.64 -3.38
N LEU A 293 -4.57 -2.81 -3.86
CA LEU A 293 -5.96 -3.17 -4.15
C LEU A 293 -6.70 -3.64 -2.87
N GLU A 294 -6.46 -2.97 -1.76
CA GLU A 294 -7.04 -3.28 -0.48
C GLU A 294 -8.57 -3.13 -0.48
N SER A 295 -9.22 -3.89 0.41
CA SER A 295 -10.58 -3.56 0.87
C SER A 295 -10.57 -2.28 1.70
N GLY A 296 -11.73 -1.84 2.15
CA GLY A 296 -11.85 -0.69 3.03
C GLY A 296 -11.05 -0.82 4.33
N VAL A 297 -10.85 -2.04 4.84
CA VAL A 297 -10.05 -2.29 6.05
C VAL A 297 -8.58 -1.90 5.82
N GLY A 298 -7.93 -2.49 4.82
CA GLY A 298 -6.52 -2.16 4.52
C GLY A 298 -6.34 -0.70 4.10
N ARG A 299 -7.33 -0.16 3.37
CA ARG A 299 -7.33 1.25 2.96
C ARG A 299 -7.41 2.21 4.15
N ALA A 300 -8.19 1.88 5.19
CA ALA A 300 -8.26 2.68 6.41
C ALA A 300 -6.89 2.77 7.12
N HIS A 301 -6.10 1.68 7.10
CA HIS A 301 -4.73 1.71 7.61
C HIS A 301 -3.81 2.60 6.75
N ASN A 302 -3.96 2.56 5.41
CA ASN A 302 -3.21 3.44 4.51
C ASN A 302 -3.56 4.92 4.76
N ILE A 303 -4.83 5.24 5.01
CA ILE A 303 -5.26 6.59 5.40
C ILE A 303 -4.56 7.00 6.69
N ALA A 304 -4.62 6.18 7.72
CA ALA A 304 -4.05 6.49 9.03
C ALA A 304 -2.54 6.77 8.97
N ILE A 305 -1.75 5.90 8.31
CA ILE A 305 -0.28 6.09 8.23
C ILE A 305 0.09 7.34 7.41
N THR A 306 -0.70 7.69 6.38
CA THR A 306 -0.44 8.84 5.52
C THR A 306 -0.62 10.18 6.26
N THR A 307 -1.23 10.16 7.44
CA THR A 307 -1.34 11.36 8.31
C THR A 307 -0.03 11.76 8.98
N LEU A 308 0.98 10.90 8.96
CA LEU A 308 2.32 11.23 9.46
C LEU A 308 2.99 12.31 8.60
N LYS A 309 3.84 13.11 9.24
CA LYS A 309 4.36 14.36 8.68
C LYS A 309 5.08 14.18 7.34
N ASN A 310 5.89 13.13 7.19
CA ASN A 310 6.77 12.94 6.03
C ASN A 310 6.12 12.25 4.83
N PHE A 311 4.85 11.83 4.93
CA PHE A 311 4.05 11.47 3.77
C PHE A 311 3.64 12.75 3.04
N THR A 312 4.51 13.27 2.19
CA THR A 312 4.39 14.60 1.57
C THR A 312 3.88 14.54 0.13
N LEU A 313 3.75 13.34 -0.43
CA LEU A 313 3.28 13.12 -1.79
C LEU A 313 1.92 12.40 -1.77
N PRO A 314 1.03 12.68 -2.77
CA PRO A 314 -0.28 12.04 -2.83
C PRO A 314 -0.19 10.52 -2.93
N GLY A 315 -0.91 9.80 -2.06
CA GLY A 315 -0.92 8.34 -1.99
C GLY A 315 -1.95 7.68 -2.92
N ASP A 316 -1.92 6.34 -3.01
CA ASP A 316 -2.89 5.54 -3.76
C ASP A 316 -4.09 5.12 -2.87
N THR A 317 -4.70 6.05 -2.16
CA THR A 317 -5.84 5.84 -1.27
C THR A 317 -7.17 6.25 -1.93
N ALA A 318 -7.41 5.76 -3.14
CA ALA A 318 -8.60 6.07 -3.91
C ALA A 318 -9.90 5.62 -3.20
N ALA A 319 -11.05 6.18 -3.59
CA ALA A 319 -12.36 5.81 -3.03
C ALA A 319 -12.67 4.33 -3.19
N SER A 320 -13.48 3.75 -2.26
CA SER A 320 -13.93 2.36 -2.33
C SER A 320 -14.61 2.04 -3.67
N SER A 321 -15.43 2.95 -4.16
CA SER A 321 -16.13 2.83 -5.45
C SER A 321 -15.22 2.72 -6.68
N ARG A 322 -13.92 3.00 -6.55
CA ARG A 322 -12.92 2.79 -7.60
C ARG A 322 -12.71 1.31 -7.89
N TYR A 323 -12.80 0.47 -6.87
CA TYR A 323 -12.46 -0.96 -6.94
C TYR A 323 -13.67 -1.87 -6.74
N TRP A 324 -14.61 -1.50 -5.86
CA TRP A 324 -15.70 -2.35 -5.41
C TRP A 324 -17.07 -1.80 -5.80
N GLU A 325 -18.01 -2.68 -6.13
CA GLU A 325 -19.45 -2.30 -6.23
C GLU A 325 -20.00 -1.96 -4.85
N LYS A 326 -19.60 -2.74 -3.84
CA LYS A 326 -19.82 -2.48 -2.42
C LYS A 326 -18.61 -2.95 -1.65
N ASP A 327 -18.10 -2.10 -0.76
CA ASP A 327 -17.02 -2.44 0.16
C ASP A 327 -17.58 -3.17 1.39
N ILE A 328 -16.70 -3.79 2.17
CA ILE A 328 -17.03 -4.52 3.42
C ILE A 328 -17.02 -3.62 4.66
N ILE A 329 -16.80 -2.32 4.50
CA ILE A 329 -16.82 -1.34 5.60
C ILE A 329 -17.94 -0.32 5.41
N GLU A 330 -18.37 0.29 6.53
CA GLU A 330 -19.33 1.39 6.56
C GLU A 330 -18.84 2.53 7.49
N PRO A 331 -18.98 3.80 7.04
CA PRO A 331 -19.27 4.20 5.66
C PRO A 331 -18.16 3.79 4.69
N GLU A 332 -18.42 3.75 3.39
CA GLU A 332 -17.36 3.52 2.40
C GLU A 332 -16.39 4.70 2.34
N VAL A 333 -15.11 4.43 1.98
CA VAL A 333 -14.13 5.47 1.77
C VAL A 333 -14.50 6.32 0.56
N THR A 334 -14.58 7.63 0.76
CA THR A 334 -14.89 8.61 -0.28
C THR A 334 -13.75 9.59 -0.49
N VAL A 335 -13.61 10.07 -1.72
CA VAL A 335 -12.64 11.09 -2.12
C VAL A 335 -13.40 12.23 -2.78
N ASP A 336 -13.21 13.45 -2.33
CA ASP A 336 -13.80 14.64 -2.90
C ASP A 336 -12.72 15.57 -3.43
N ASN A 337 -12.76 15.88 -4.73
CA ASN A 337 -11.78 16.71 -5.40
C ASN A 337 -10.31 16.34 -5.09
N GLY A 338 -10.02 15.03 -5.07
CA GLY A 338 -8.69 14.48 -4.78
C GLY A 338 -8.24 14.64 -3.33
N ILE A 339 -9.16 14.92 -2.41
CA ILE A 339 -8.94 15.04 -0.98
C ILE A 339 -9.77 13.99 -0.25
N LEU A 340 -9.17 13.35 0.73
CA LEU A 340 -9.82 12.41 1.63
C LEU A 340 -9.80 12.98 3.05
N THR A 341 -10.95 12.99 3.71
CA THR A 341 -11.06 13.37 5.12
C THR A 341 -10.66 12.17 6.00
N VAL A 342 -9.74 12.40 6.93
CA VAL A 342 -9.27 11.38 7.86
C VAL A 342 -10.35 11.10 8.91
N PRO A 343 -10.71 9.82 9.15
CA PRO A 343 -11.67 9.47 10.18
C PRO A 343 -11.23 9.89 11.58
N THR A 344 -12.22 10.27 12.40
CA THR A 344 -12.01 10.73 13.79
C THR A 344 -12.52 9.75 14.84
N ASP A 345 -13.25 8.71 14.43
CA ASP A 345 -13.73 7.68 15.35
C ASP A 345 -12.57 6.76 15.79
N PRO A 346 -12.69 6.09 16.95
CA PRO A 346 -11.66 5.21 17.50
C PRO A 346 -11.25 4.09 16.54
N GLY A 347 -9.98 3.73 16.56
CA GLY A 347 -9.42 2.72 15.66
C GLY A 347 -9.30 3.20 14.22
N ILE A 348 -9.59 2.33 13.27
CA ILE A 348 -9.57 2.65 11.82
C ILE A 348 -10.65 3.66 11.42
N GLY A 349 -11.64 3.93 12.31
CA GLY A 349 -12.71 4.91 12.09
C GLY A 349 -13.79 4.46 11.10
N TYR A 350 -13.86 3.17 10.83
CA TYR A 350 -14.88 2.51 10.00
C TYR A 350 -15.36 1.23 10.71
N GLU A 351 -16.61 0.87 10.46
CA GLU A 351 -17.17 -0.39 10.95
C GLU A 351 -17.13 -1.46 9.85
N VAL A 352 -16.77 -2.68 10.22
CA VAL A 352 -16.85 -3.82 9.29
C VAL A 352 -18.27 -4.33 9.25
N ASN A 353 -18.89 -4.34 8.07
CA ASN A 353 -20.20 -4.93 7.86
C ASN A 353 -20.09 -6.46 7.78
N TYR A 354 -20.49 -7.17 8.83
CA TYR A 354 -20.38 -8.63 8.90
C TYR A 354 -21.22 -9.36 7.85
N ASP A 355 -22.36 -8.82 7.44
CA ASP A 355 -23.18 -9.44 6.39
C ASP A 355 -22.47 -9.39 5.04
N ASP A 356 -21.86 -8.26 4.71
CA ASP A 356 -21.09 -8.11 3.47
C ASP A 356 -19.76 -8.89 3.54
N LEU A 357 -19.08 -8.89 4.69
CA LEU A 357 -17.91 -9.73 4.94
C LEU A 357 -18.23 -11.21 4.67
N MET A 358 -19.29 -11.75 5.24
CA MET A 358 -19.65 -13.16 5.11
C MET A 358 -20.09 -13.54 3.70
N LYS A 359 -20.69 -12.62 2.92
CA LYS A 359 -21.01 -12.86 1.50
C LYS A 359 -19.75 -13.15 0.65
N HIS A 360 -18.63 -12.54 0.99
CA HIS A 360 -17.37 -12.68 0.28
C HIS A 360 -16.43 -13.72 0.90
N THR A 361 -16.75 -14.23 2.10
CA THR A 361 -15.93 -15.21 2.82
C THR A 361 -16.11 -16.60 2.21
N ILE A 362 -15.00 -17.20 1.75
CA ILE A 362 -14.97 -18.57 1.22
C ILE A 362 -14.51 -19.58 2.29
N GLU A 363 -13.76 -19.15 3.28
CA GLU A 363 -13.28 -19.95 4.39
C GLU A 363 -13.00 -19.04 5.59
N HIS A 364 -13.25 -19.49 6.82
CA HIS A 364 -12.80 -18.80 8.02
C HIS A 364 -12.38 -19.77 9.11
N LYS A 365 -11.53 -19.31 10.02
CA LYS A 365 -11.07 -20.08 11.16
C LYS A 365 -10.92 -19.23 12.41
N THR A 366 -11.47 -19.72 13.52
CA THR A 366 -11.41 -19.08 14.83
C THR A 366 -10.38 -19.79 15.73
N PHE A 367 -9.66 -18.99 16.50
CA PHE A 367 -8.69 -19.41 17.52
C PHE A 367 -9.07 -18.75 18.85
N ASN A 368 -9.21 -19.56 19.90
CA ASN A 368 -9.57 -19.17 21.28
C ASN A 368 -8.49 -19.62 22.27
#